data_a35a52e1d4bf886ed597764b267eca4c
#
_entry.id   a35a52e1d4bf886ed597764b267eca4c
#
_cell.length_a   1.000
_cell.length_b   1.000
_cell.length_c   1.000
_cell.angle_alpha   90.00
_cell.angle_beta   90.00
_cell.angle_gamma   90.00
#
_symmetry.space_group_name_H-M   'P 1'
#
loop_
_entity.id
_entity.type
_entity.pdbx_description
1 polymer ?
#
loop_
_entity_poly.entity_id
_entity_poly.type
_entity_poly.pdbx_seq_one_letter_code
_entity_poly.pdbx_strand_id
1 'polypeptide(L)'
;MKAASHNPAPTPASAPPFMSPAPHRHETRLAEARPGASHGLAWDPIRASVDCWSWYSRLGDIWWTRAAGGPAIAAASHDRFDALVAFARARSPFYREAYRGLPAGRLDPAALPVVTKRALMNRFDDWVTDPALDLAGVTAFLVDREHIGERYLGRYVIWKSSGSTGEPGIYVQDNDALETSDALLAVHLDPAQFTAKHSWRIAARGGRTALIAATGDHFASIASWQRLTRNSPWMAARSFSIMDPLPQLVAQLNAYRPAFVASYPTLLALLADERKAGRLAIDPVGLWSGGECLPASVRAGIEAAFACPVVNDYGTSECMSIAFGCDEGWLHVNADWVLLEPVDDDFRPTPPGERSRTVLLTNLANRVQPIIRYDLGDSVIANPEPCACGNPLPAIKVEGRHDDVLSMTAPDGRSVRLLPLALTTVVEDAAPGARFQIVQKAPDRLLLRLDGQDPADRQAAWHAVEKALHRYLVRQSLPNVRVALDPQGPRADPRSGKMREVIAFRKQP
;
A
#
# COMPACT_ATOMS: atom_id res chain seq x y z
N MET A 1 29.65 0.09 -67.44
CA MET A 1 29.70 -1.31 -67.06
C MET A 1 30.77 -1.52 -66.03
N LYS A 2 30.41 -1.60 -64.78
CA LYS A 2 31.22 -2.22 -63.69
C LYS A 2 30.23 -2.78 -62.65
N ALA A 3 30.27 -4.07 -62.49
CA ALA A 3 29.44 -4.84 -61.61
C ALA A 3 29.79 -4.57 -60.14
N ALA A 4 28.78 -4.33 -59.31
CA ALA A 4 28.91 -4.26 -57.87
C ALA A 4 28.73 -5.68 -57.29
N SER A 5 29.74 -6.20 -56.61
CA SER A 5 29.75 -7.46 -55.89
C SER A 5 28.96 -7.31 -54.59
N HIS A 6 27.90 -8.10 -54.47
CA HIS A 6 27.20 -8.32 -53.19
C HIS A 6 27.99 -9.22 -52.29
N ASN A 7 28.31 -8.75 -51.07
CA ASN A 7 28.80 -9.55 -49.96
C ASN A 7 27.60 -9.95 -49.09
N PRO A 8 27.36 -11.24 -48.77
CA PRO A 8 26.30 -11.62 -47.88
C PRO A 8 26.68 -11.37 -46.42
N ALA A 9 25.74 -10.89 -45.65
CA ALA A 9 25.84 -10.70 -44.19
C ALA A 9 26.04 -12.00 -43.44
N PRO A 10 26.76 -12.00 -42.30
CA PRO A 10 26.98 -13.20 -41.51
C PRO A 10 25.71 -13.63 -40.78
N THR A 11 25.39 -14.90 -40.84
CA THR A 11 24.37 -15.63 -40.11
C THR A 11 24.62 -15.53 -38.60
N PRO A 12 23.65 -15.27 -37.73
CA PRO A 12 23.87 -15.29 -36.29
C PRO A 12 24.07 -16.73 -35.80
N ALA A 13 25.07 -16.93 -34.96
CA ALA A 13 25.40 -18.19 -34.32
C ALA A 13 24.26 -18.63 -33.39
N SER A 14 23.85 -19.89 -33.52
CA SER A 14 22.86 -20.54 -32.66
C SER A 14 23.32 -20.58 -31.19
N ALA A 15 22.52 -20.03 -30.30
CA ALA A 15 22.69 -20.14 -28.86
C ALA A 15 22.41 -21.59 -28.41
N PRO A 16 23.12 -22.10 -27.39
CA PRO A 16 22.86 -23.44 -26.87
C PRO A 16 21.51 -23.51 -26.14
N PRO A 17 20.86 -24.68 -26.11
CA PRO A 17 19.56 -24.84 -25.48
C PRO A 17 19.69 -24.73 -23.97
N PHE A 18 18.94 -23.81 -23.37
CA PHE A 18 18.76 -23.71 -21.93
C PHE A 18 17.95 -24.92 -21.45
N MET A 19 18.53 -25.66 -20.51
CA MET A 19 17.86 -26.72 -19.79
C MET A 19 16.78 -26.10 -18.87
N SER A 20 15.53 -26.45 -19.07
CA SER A 20 14.45 -26.19 -18.13
C SER A 20 14.70 -26.97 -16.82
N PRO A 21 14.61 -26.35 -15.65
CA PRO A 21 14.69 -27.10 -14.40
C PRO A 21 13.44 -27.99 -14.26
N ALA A 22 13.67 -29.28 -13.98
CA ALA A 22 12.63 -30.25 -13.69
C ALA A 22 11.86 -29.88 -12.40
N PRO A 23 10.58 -30.24 -12.30
CA PRO A 23 9.80 -29.97 -11.09
C PRO A 23 10.30 -30.80 -9.93
N HIS A 24 10.80 -30.16 -8.89
CA HIS A 24 11.18 -30.84 -7.63
C HIS A 24 9.91 -31.37 -6.94
N ARG A 25 9.81 -32.68 -6.82
CA ARG A 25 8.88 -33.36 -5.92
C ARG A 25 9.39 -33.20 -4.49
N HIS A 26 8.72 -32.37 -3.69
CA HIS A 26 8.90 -32.38 -2.24
C HIS A 26 7.97 -33.42 -1.62
N GLU A 27 8.52 -34.54 -1.21
CA GLU A 27 7.90 -35.45 -0.25
C GLU A 27 8.06 -34.85 1.14
N THR A 28 6.96 -34.32 1.71
CA THR A 28 6.95 -33.76 3.06
C THR A 28 6.61 -34.86 4.05
N ARG A 29 7.59 -35.30 4.82
CA ARG A 29 7.32 -36.03 6.08
C ARG A 29 6.82 -35.03 7.11
N LEU A 30 5.58 -35.25 7.57
CA LEU A 30 4.98 -34.54 8.71
C LEU A 30 5.72 -34.93 9.98
N ALA A 31 6.45 -33.98 10.58
CA ALA A 31 6.92 -34.05 11.94
C ALA A 31 5.96 -33.28 12.83
N GLU A 32 5.39 -33.96 13.81
CA GLU A 32 4.51 -33.38 14.85
C GLU A 32 5.29 -32.34 15.65
N ALA A 33 4.86 -31.07 15.59
CA ALA A 33 5.42 -29.98 16.38
C ALA A 33 4.70 -29.91 17.74
N ARG A 34 5.45 -30.08 18.81
CA ARG A 34 5.03 -29.80 20.19
C ARG A 34 5.00 -28.28 20.40
N PRO A 35 3.97 -27.71 21.09
CA PRO A 35 3.95 -26.29 21.41
C PRO A 35 4.85 -26.01 22.62
N GLY A 36 5.73 -25.03 22.48
CA GLY A 36 6.44 -24.42 23.58
C GLY A 36 7.96 -24.50 23.50
N ALA A 37 8.60 -23.60 22.76
CA ALA A 37 9.94 -23.10 23.08
C ALA A 37 10.17 -21.80 22.27
N SER A 38 10.39 -20.69 22.96
CA SER A 38 10.92 -19.44 22.40
C SER A 38 12.34 -19.69 21.87
N HIS A 39 12.47 -20.00 20.59
CA HIS A 39 13.76 -20.07 19.95
C HIS A 39 14.03 -18.72 19.31
N GLY A 40 14.99 -17.96 19.87
CA GLY A 40 15.70 -16.93 19.14
C GLY A 40 16.17 -17.52 17.81
N LEU A 41 15.72 -16.96 16.70
CA LEU A 41 16.10 -17.39 15.37
C LEU A 41 17.62 -17.20 15.22
N ALA A 42 18.37 -18.29 15.39
CA ALA A 42 19.77 -18.32 15.00
C ALA A 42 19.85 -17.99 13.50
N TRP A 43 20.73 -17.06 13.14
CA TRP A 43 20.98 -16.70 11.75
C TRP A 43 21.42 -17.95 10.98
N ASP A 44 20.60 -18.39 10.02
CA ASP A 44 20.88 -19.52 9.14
C ASP A 44 21.42 -18.99 7.81
N PRO A 45 22.75 -19.11 7.55
CA PRO A 45 23.37 -18.58 6.36
C PRO A 45 22.87 -19.27 5.07
N ILE A 46 22.42 -20.52 5.15
CA ILE A 46 21.89 -21.24 3.99
C ILE A 46 20.52 -20.69 3.62
N ARG A 47 19.65 -20.47 4.60
CA ARG A 47 18.32 -19.87 4.40
C ARG A 47 18.43 -18.44 3.89
N ALA A 48 19.31 -17.63 4.48
CA ALA A 48 19.60 -16.28 4.03
C ALA A 48 20.14 -16.23 2.59
N SER A 49 20.94 -17.21 2.17
CA SER A 49 21.45 -17.30 0.79
C SER A 49 20.37 -17.71 -0.21
N VAL A 50 19.44 -18.61 0.17
CA VAL A 50 18.31 -19.02 -0.68
C VAL A 50 17.34 -17.87 -0.86
N ASP A 51 16.99 -17.16 0.22
CA ASP A 51 16.12 -15.97 0.17
C ASP A 51 16.75 -14.87 -0.70
N CYS A 52 18.07 -14.68 -0.64
CA CYS A 52 18.79 -13.73 -1.49
C CYS A 52 18.72 -14.09 -2.99
N TRP A 53 18.89 -15.37 -3.35
CA TRP A 53 18.77 -15.82 -4.73
C TRP A 53 17.35 -15.66 -5.28
N SER A 54 16.33 -15.96 -4.51
CA SER A 54 14.94 -15.78 -4.88
C SER A 54 14.66 -14.33 -5.20
N TRP A 55 15.09 -13.41 -4.36
CA TRP A 55 14.90 -11.97 -4.56
C TRP A 55 15.62 -11.44 -5.81
N TYR A 56 16.91 -11.83 -6.04
CA TYR A 56 17.64 -11.44 -7.25
C TYR A 56 17.02 -12.02 -8.52
N SER A 57 16.51 -13.26 -8.46
CA SER A 57 15.80 -13.89 -9.58
C SER A 57 14.53 -13.09 -9.95
N ARG A 58 13.78 -12.61 -8.95
CA ARG A 58 12.61 -11.76 -9.18
C ARG A 58 12.95 -10.40 -9.74
N LEU A 59 13.99 -9.75 -9.22
CA LEU A 59 14.50 -8.51 -9.81
C LEU A 59 14.89 -8.70 -11.28
N GLY A 60 15.60 -9.77 -11.58
CA GLY A 60 15.98 -10.12 -12.95
C GLY A 60 14.78 -10.36 -13.84
N ASP A 61 13.79 -11.11 -13.39
CA ASP A 61 12.55 -11.38 -14.11
C ASP A 61 11.79 -10.08 -14.44
N ILE A 62 11.61 -9.19 -13.45
CA ILE A 62 10.96 -7.89 -13.64
C ILE A 62 11.75 -7.03 -14.63
N TRP A 63 13.07 -6.94 -14.46
CA TRP A 63 13.92 -6.10 -15.30
C TRP A 63 13.93 -6.57 -16.75
N TRP A 64 14.13 -7.87 -17.00
CA TRP A 64 14.15 -8.45 -18.34
C TRP A 64 12.79 -8.35 -19.03
N THR A 65 11.70 -8.64 -18.32
CA THR A 65 10.32 -8.52 -18.83
C THR A 65 10.03 -7.09 -19.29
N ARG A 66 10.40 -6.10 -18.49
CA ARG A 66 10.16 -4.68 -18.80
C ARG A 66 11.08 -4.16 -19.90
N ALA A 67 12.34 -4.60 -19.92
CA ALA A 67 13.29 -4.26 -20.98
C ALA A 67 12.86 -4.82 -22.36
N ALA A 68 12.15 -5.95 -22.39
CA ALA A 68 11.61 -6.54 -23.61
C ALA A 68 10.33 -5.83 -24.11
N GLY A 69 9.77 -4.88 -23.33
CA GLY A 69 8.67 -4.00 -23.73
C GLY A 69 7.26 -4.56 -23.55
N GLY A 70 6.26 -3.81 -24.03
CA GLY A 70 4.84 -4.06 -23.81
C GLY A 70 4.35 -5.48 -24.12
N PRO A 71 4.72 -6.09 -25.28
CA PRO A 71 4.31 -7.46 -25.58
C PRO A 71 4.79 -8.49 -24.56
N ALA A 72 6.02 -8.36 -24.04
CA ALA A 72 6.56 -9.27 -23.03
C ALA A 72 5.88 -9.07 -21.66
N ILE A 73 5.59 -7.82 -21.29
CA ILE A 73 4.82 -7.48 -20.10
C ILE A 73 3.43 -8.12 -20.15
N ALA A 74 2.72 -7.97 -21.28
CA ALA A 74 1.41 -8.55 -21.47
C ALA A 74 1.43 -10.09 -21.43
N ALA A 75 2.42 -10.72 -22.06
CA ALA A 75 2.58 -12.18 -22.04
C ALA A 75 2.83 -12.68 -20.60
N ALA A 76 3.78 -12.09 -19.88
CA ALA A 76 4.09 -12.45 -18.50
C ALA A 76 2.87 -12.27 -17.56
N SER A 77 2.12 -11.18 -17.76
CA SER A 77 0.88 -10.90 -17.01
C SER A 77 -0.17 -12.00 -17.23
N HIS A 78 -0.41 -12.36 -18.48
CA HIS A 78 -1.37 -13.42 -18.82
C HIS A 78 -0.97 -14.79 -18.27
N ASP A 79 0.31 -15.17 -18.41
CA ASP A 79 0.80 -16.46 -17.92
C ASP A 79 0.67 -16.57 -16.39
N ARG A 80 0.98 -15.48 -15.68
CA ARG A 80 0.81 -15.39 -14.22
C ARG A 80 -0.65 -15.41 -13.81
N PHE A 81 -1.52 -14.74 -14.58
CA PHE A 81 -2.97 -14.75 -14.37
C PHE A 81 -3.55 -16.16 -14.52
N ASP A 82 -3.24 -16.85 -15.62
CA ASP A 82 -3.70 -18.20 -15.86
C ASP A 82 -3.22 -19.16 -14.75
N ALA A 83 -1.96 -19.02 -14.32
CA ALA A 83 -1.39 -19.80 -13.22
C ALA A 83 -2.08 -19.51 -11.89
N LEU A 84 -2.38 -18.23 -11.58
CA LEU A 84 -3.09 -17.84 -10.35
C LEU A 84 -4.52 -18.38 -10.33
N VAL A 85 -5.26 -18.24 -11.44
CA VAL A 85 -6.64 -18.73 -11.55
C VAL A 85 -6.70 -20.25 -11.41
N ALA A 86 -5.80 -20.98 -12.09
CA ALA A 86 -5.71 -22.43 -11.95
C ALA A 86 -5.39 -22.85 -10.52
N PHE A 87 -4.46 -22.17 -9.86
CA PHE A 87 -4.08 -22.42 -8.47
C PHE A 87 -5.25 -22.13 -7.51
N ALA A 88 -5.92 -20.98 -7.66
CA ALA A 88 -7.06 -20.58 -6.84
C ALA A 88 -8.22 -21.59 -6.96
N ARG A 89 -8.56 -22.03 -8.18
CA ARG A 89 -9.57 -23.07 -8.41
C ARG A 89 -9.23 -24.40 -7.72
N ALA A 90 -7.95 -24.76 -7.71
CA ALA A 90 -7.52 -26.02 -7.10
C ALA A 90 -7.47 -25.97 -5.58
N ARG A 91 -7.11 -24.83 -4.98
CA ARG A 91 -6.75 -24.73 -3.57
C ARG A 91 -7.75 -23.96 -2.71
N SER A 92 -8.46 -22.96 -3.25
CA SER A 92 -9.46 -22.18 -2.52
C SER A 92 -10.86 -22.74 -2.75
N PRO A 93 -11.58 -23.19 -1.72
CA PRO A 93 -12.99 -23.57 -1.83
C PRO A 93 -13.87 -22.46 -2.40
N PHE A 94 -13.62 -21.20 -2.00
CA PHE A 94 -14.33 -20.03 -2.51
C PHE A 94 -14.21 -19.91 -4.04
N TYR A 95 -13.00 -19.91 -4.58
CA TYR A 95 -12.80 -19.77 -6.03
C TYR A 95 -13.18 -21.02 -6.80
N ARG A 96 -13.07 -22.20 -6.22
CA ARG A 96 -13.59 -23.43 -6.82
C ARG A 96 -15.09 -23.35 -7.05
N GLU A 97 -15.82 -22.78 -6.12
CA GLU A 97 -17.27 -22.57 -6.24
C GLU A 97 -17.59 -21.42 -7.21
N ALA A 98 -16.95 -20.27 -7.04
CA ALA A 98 -17.17 -19.08 -7.86
C ALA A 98 -16.90 -19.33 -9.36
N TYR A 99 -15.96 -20.23 -9.66
CA TYR A 99 -15.57 -20.56 -11.03
C TYR A 99 -16.16 -21.89 -11.52
N ARG A 100 -17.21 -22.40 -10.84
CA ARG A 100 -17.92 -23.61 -11.27
C ARG A 100 -18.59 -23.34 -12.63
N GLY A 101 -18.32 -24.21 -13.60
CA GLY A 101 -18.88 -24.08 -14.95
C GLY A 101 -18.04 -23.23 -15.92
N LEU A 102 -17.00 -22.54 -15.46
CA LEU A 102 -16.07 -21.91 -16.37
C LEU A 102 -15.16 -22.96 -17.04
N PRO A 103 -14.80 -22.78 -18.32
CA PRO A 103 -13.95 -23.73 -19.04
C PRO A 103 -12.58 -23.87 -18.33
N ALA A 104 -11.93 -25.01 -18.60
CA ALA A 104 -10.52 -25.17 -18.23
C ALA A 104 -9.64 -24.50 -19.29
N GLY A 105 -8.49 -23.96 -18.86
CA GLY A 105 -7.51 -23.33 -19.74
C GLY A 105 -7.53 -21.80 -19.63
N ARG A 106 -7.05 -21.16 -20.67
CA ARG A 106 -6.89 -19.68 -20.70
C ARG A 106 -8.25 -18.99 -20.65
N LEU A 107 -8.40 -18.08 -19.71
CA LEU A 107 -9.63 -17.32 -19.49
C LEU A 107 -9.39 -15.83 -19.76
N ASP A 108 -10.39 -15.19 -20.34
CA ASP A 108 -10.45 -13.72 -20.32
C ASP A 108 -10.73 -13.26 -18.89
N PRO A 109 -9.94 -12.36 -18.31
CA PRO A 109 -10.25 -11.78 -17.00
C PRO A 109 -11.69 -11.28 -16.89
N ALA A 110 -12.22 -10.65 -17.94
CA ALA A 110 -13.59 -10.11 -17.97
C ALA A 110 -14.68 -11.19 -17.83
N ALA A 111 -14.36 -12.45 -18.11
CA ALA A 111 -15.30 -13.58 -17.92
C ALA A 111 -15.42 -14.03 -16.45
N LEU A 112 -14.51 -13.61 -15.58
CA LEU A 112 -14.54 -13.98 -14.18
C LEU A 112 -15.48 -13.06 -13.37
N PRO A 113 -16.17 -13.59 -12.34
CA PRO A 113 -17.02 -12.77 -11.49
C PRO A 113 -16.21 -11.75 -10.70
N VAL A 114 -16.81 -10.60 -10.46
CA VAL A 114 -16.26 -9.56 -9.56
C VAL A 114 -16.44 -10.02 -8.12
N VAL A 115 -15.41 -9.84 -7.31
CA VAL A 115 -15.45 -10.13 -5.87
C VAL A 115 -15.33 -8.86 -5.04
N THR A 116 -15.95 -8.85 -3.86
CA THR A 116 -15.93 -7.72 -2.94
C THR A 116 -15.27 -8.11 -1.61
N LYS A 117 -14.78 -7.13 -0.86
CA LYS A 117 -14.23 -7.33 0.49
C LYS A 117 -15.17 -8.15 1.37
N ARG A 118 -16.43 -7.76 1.41
CA ARG A 118 -17.45 -8.44 2.22
C ARG A 118 -17.61 -9.92 1.83
N ALA A 119 -17.66 -10.22 0.54
CA ALA A 119 -17.82 -11.59 0.07
C ALA A 119 -16.63 -12.47 0.47
N LEU A 120 -15.41 -11.94 0.38
CA LEU A 120 -14.19 -12.65 0.75
C LEU A 120 -14.06 -12.79 2.27
N MET A 121 -14.25 -11.72 3.04
CA MET A 121 -14.14 -11.76 4.50
C MET A 121 -15.18 -12.65 5.16
N ASN A 122 -16.43 -12.68 4.66
CA ASN A 122 -17.49 -13.58 5.17
C ASN A 122 -17.18 -15.06 4.94
N ARG A 123 -16.20 -15.36 4.07
CA ARG A 123 -15.78 -16.72 3.73
C ARG A 123 -14.26 -16.85 3.80
N PHE A 124 -13.64 -16.22 4.80
CA PHE A 124 -12.19 -16.14 4.92
C PHE A 124 -11.51 -17.51 4.86
N ASP A 125 -12.02 -18.50 5.60
CA ASP A 125 -11.45 -19.85 5.66
C ASP A 125 -11.60 -20.61 4.34
N ASP A 126 -12.61 -20.29 3.53
CA ASP A 126 -12.78 -20.81 2.18
C ASP A 126 -11.93 -20.04 1.15
N TRP A 127 -11.60 -18.77 1.43
CA TRP A 127 -10.86 -17.92 0.53
C TRP A 127 -9.36 -18.25 0.50
N VAL A 128 -8.76 -18.47 1.67
CA VAL A 128 -7.34 -18.82 1.78
C VAL A 128 -7.05 -20.20 1.17
N THR A 129 -5.81 -20.39 0.70
CA THR A 129 -5.41 -21.63 0.00
C THR A 129 -4.66 -22.62 0.90
N ASP A 130 -4.21 -22.18 2.07
CA ASP A 130 -3.61 -23.04 3.10
C ASP A 130 -4.63 -23.35 4.19
N PRO A 131 -5.02 -24.62 4.39
CA PRO A 131 -5.99 -25.02 5.41
C PRO A 131 -5.51 -24.80 6.86
N ALA A 132 -4.25 -24.46 7.08
CA ALA A 132 -3.74 -24.06 8.39
C ALA A 132 -4.10 -22.61 8.77
N LEU A 133 -4.68 -21.85 7.84
CA LEU A 133 -5.15 -20.49 8.07
C LEU A 133 -6.65 -20.49 8.30
N ASP A 134 -7.08 -19.89 9.39
CA ASP A 134 -8.48 -19.61 9.70
C ASP A 134 -8.64 -18.21 10.30
N LEU A 135 -9.82 -17.63 10.16
CA LEU A 135 -10.09 -16.26 10.60
C LEU A 135 -9.91 -16.09 12.12
N ALA A 136 -10.26 -17.10 12.91
CA ALA A 136 -10.17 -17.04 14.37
C ALA A 136 -8.70 -16.96 14.83
N GLY A 137 -7.83 -17.83 14.30
CA GLY A 137 -6.41 -17.85 14.63
C GLY A 137 -5.68 -16.59 14.17
N VAL A 138 -5.99 -16.12 12.95
CA VAL A 138 -5.42 -14.87 12.41
C VAL A 138 -5.87 -13.67 13.24
N THR A 139 -7.15 -13.61 13.62
CA THR A 139 -7.68 -12.52 14.45
C THR A 139 -7.04 -12.53 15.83
N ALA A 140 -6.87 -13.69 16.46
CA ALA A 140 -6.19 -13.82 17.75
C ALA A 140 -4.74 -13.34 17.68
N PHE A 141 -4.01 -13.63 16.59
CA PHE A 141 -2.66 -13.15 16.38
C PHE A 141 -2.61 -11.61 16.26
N LEU A 142 -3.58 -11.00 15.59
CA LEU A 142 -3.64 -9.55 15.36
C LEU A 142 -4.07 -8.75 16.60
N VAL A 143 -4.51 -9.38 17.68
CA VAL A 143 -4.83 -8.71 18.95
C VAL A 143 -3.55 -8.18 19.62
N ASP A 144 -2.46 -8.93 19.51
CA ASP A 144 -1.18 -8.54 20.13
C ASP A 144 -0.36 -7.66 19.19
N ARG A 145 -0.15 -6.42 19.62
CA ARG A 145 0.65 -5.43 18.87
C ARG A 145 2.14 -5.75 18.82
N GLU A 146 2.65 -6.60 19.71
CA GLU A 146 4.04 -7.05 19.65
C GLU A 146 4.32 -7.93 18.43
N HIS A 147 3.28 -8.57 17.89
CA HIS A 147 3.34 -9.36 16.67
C HIS A 147 3.39 -8.55 15.36
N ILE A 148 3.32 -7.21 15.41
CA ILE A 148 3.39 -6.40 14.18
C ILE A 148 4.67 -6.73 13.40
N GLY A 149 4.52 -7.18 12.14
CA GLY A 149 5.64 -7.59 11.28
C GLY A 149 6.26 -8.94 11.62
N GLU A 150 5.73 -9.66 12.61
CA GLU A 150 6.10 -11.04 12.89
C GLU A 150 5.42 -12.03 11.95
N ARG A 151 5.92 -13.26 11.94
CA ARG A 151 5.40 -14.31 11.08
C ARG A 151 4.41 -15.20 11.85
N TYR A 152 3.14 -15.14 11.47
CA TYR A 152 2.14 -16.12 11.88
C TYR A 152 2.49 -17.50 11.31
N LEU A 153 2.40 -18.54 12.13
CA LEU A 153 2.83 -19.93 11.81
C LEU A 153 4.27 -20.01 11.26
N GLY A 154 5.13 -19.02 11.57
CA GLY A 154 6.50 -18.96 11.07
C GLY A 154 6.64 -18.67 9.56
N ARG A 155 5.53 -18.44 8.84
CA ARG A 155 5.49 -18.32 7.36
C ARG A 155 4.84 -17.06 6.84
N TYR A 156 3.79 -16.55 7.48
CA TYR A 156 2.92 -15.51 6.94
C TYR A 156 3.08 -14.18 7.67
N VAL A 157 3.19 -13.09 6.94
CA VAL A 157 2.99 -11.75 7.50
C VAL A 157 1.54 -11.35 7.28
N ILE A 158 0.92 -10.85 8.32
CA ILE A 158 -0.51 -10.51 8.29
C ILE A 158 -0.67 -9.04 8.63
N TRP A 159 -1.56 -8.39 7.91
CA TRP A 159 -1.98 -7.04 8.21
C TRP A 159 -3.47 -6.83 7.94
N LYS A 160 -3.98 -5.72 8.41
CA LYS A 160 -5.36 -5.32 8.21
C LYS A 160 -5.45 -3.96 7.49
N SER A 161 -6.54 -3.76 6.78
CA SER A 161 -6.87 -2.43 6.26
C SER A 161 -7.46 -1.56 7.36
N SER A 162 -7.44 -0.24 7.16
CA SER A 162 -7.99 0.75 8.09
C SER A 162 -9.51 0.68 8.31
N GLY A 163 -10.23 -0.11 7.55
CA GLY A 163 -11.68 -0.28 7.76
C GLY A 163 -12.57 0.85 7.23
N SER A 164 -12.02 1.78 6.46
CA SER A 164 -12.74 2.94 5.89
C SER A 164 -14.04 2.62 5.14
N THR A 165 -14.27 1.36 4.80
CA THR A 165 -15.50 0.86 4.15
C THR A 165 -16.47 0.14 5.10
N GLY A 166 -16.20 0.16 6.42
CA GLY A 166 -17.07 -0.40 7.46
C GLY A 166 -16.56 -1.69 8.10
N GLU A 167 -15.85 -2.55 7.39
CA GLU A 167 -15.23 -3.76 7.95
C GLU A 167 -13.75 -3.80 7.57
N PRO A 168 -12.82 -3.97 8.54
CA PRO A 168 -11.40 -4.14 8.23
C PRO A 168 -11.19 -5.43 7.45
N GLY A 169 -10.46 -5.36 6.34
CA GLY A 169 -9.99 -6.55 5.64
C GLY A 169 -8.74 -7.08 6.32
N ILE A 170 -8.59 -8.40 6.39
CA ILE A 170 -7.38 -9.07 6.87
C ILE A 170 -6.67 -9.71 5.67
N TYR A 171 -5.39 -9.38 5.52
CA TYR A 171 -4.59 -9.79 4.38
C TYR A 171 -3.36 -10.56 4.82
N VAL A 172 -3.23 -11.76 4.26
CA VAL A 172 -2.15 -12.71 4.53
C VAL A 172 -1.17 -12.72 3.37
N GLN A 173 0.11 -12.60 3.66
CA GLN A 173 1.19 -12.61 2.67
C GLN A 173 2.17 -13.73 2.97
N ASP A 174 2.52 -14.52 1.97
CA ASP A 174 3.62 -15.46 2.03
C ASP A 174 4.95 -14.81 1.59
N ASN A 175 6.04 -15.56 1.63
CA ASN A 175 7.35 -15.05 1.18
C ASN A 175 7.35 -14.65 -0.28
N ASP A 176 6.72 -15.42 -1.15
CA ASP A 176 6.70 -15.17 -2.59
C ASP A 176 6.04 -13.83 -2.93
N ALA A 177 4.90 -13.54 -2.29
CA ALA A 177 4.20 -12.27 -2.44
C ALA A 177 5.02 -11.09 -1.90
N LEU A 178 5.65 -11.26 -0.73
CA LEU A 178 6.47 -10.23 -0.10
C LEU A 178 7.74 -9.94 -0.91
N GLU A 179 8.47 -10.95 -1.35
CA GLU A 179 9.67 -10.78 -2.18
C GLU A 179 9.35 -10.14 -3.52
N THR A 180 8.20 -10.47 -4.12
CA THR A 180 7.74 -9.82 -5.35
C THR A 180 7.45 -8.34 -5.10
N SER A 181 6.76 -8.01 -4.00
CA SER A 181 6.48 -6.63 -3.62
C SER A 181 7.77 -5.85 -3.34
N ASP A 182 8.73 -6.45 -2.62
CA ASP A 182 10.02 -5.84 -2.32
C ASP A 182 10.86 -5.62 -3.59
N ALA A 183 10.82 -6.56 -4.55
CA ALA A 183 11.51 -6.43 -5.82
C ALA A 183 10.89 -5.34 -6.70
N LEU A 184 9.56 -5.27 -6.76
CA LEU A 184 8.84 -4.19 -7.45
C LEU A 184 9.20 -2.83 -6.85
N LEU A 185 9.24 -2.72 -5.52
CA LEU A 185 9.66 -1.51 -4.83
C LEU A 185 11.10 -1.12 -5.17
N ALA A 186 12.02 -2.08 -5.22
CA ALA A 186 13.43 -1.83 -5.51
C ALA A 186 13.66 -1.33 -6.94
N VAL A 187 12.88 -1.83 -7.94
CA VAL A 187 13.00 -1.37 -9.34
C VAL A 187 12.54 0.08 -9.52
N HIS A 188 11.71 0.60 -8.61
CA HIS A 188 11.25 1.99 -8.64
C HIS A 188 12.28 2.97 -8.09
N LEU A 189 13.27 2.48 -7.35
CA LEU A 189 14.41 3.26 -6.94
C LEU A 189 15.38 3.35 -8.12
N ASP A 190 15.13 4.30 -9.05
CA ASP A 190 15.96 4.50 -10.22
C ASP A 190 17.42 4.72 -9.83
N PRO A 191 18.35 3.80 -10.18
CA PRO A 191 19.78 3.97 -9.91
C PRO A 191 20.35 5.26 -10.51
N ALA A 192 19.76 5.79 -11.59
CA ALA A 192 20.20 7.04 -12.23
C ALA A 192 19.90 8.26 -11.33
N GLN A 193 18.87 8.20 -10.49
CA GLN A 193 18.61 9.23 -9.49
C GLN A 193 19.58 9.15 -8.29
N PHE A 194 20.19 7.98 -8.06
CA PHE A 194 21.16 7.77 -6.98
C PHE A 194 22.61 7.79 -7.50
N THR A 195 23.06 8.95 -7.97
CA THR A 195 24.44 9.15 -8.40
C THR A 195 25.47 8.91 -7.27
N ALA A 196 26.75 8.80 -7.58
CA ALA A 196 27.83 8.66 -6.59
C ALA A 196 27.77 9.75 -5.49
N LYS A 197 27.31 10.97 -5.83
CA LYS A 197 27.07 12.04 -4.86
C LYS A 197 25.97 11.70 -3.85
N HIS A 198 24.90 11.03 -4.29
CA HIS A 198 23.83 10.57 -3.42
C HIS A 198 24.29 9.42 -2.50
N SER A 199 25.06 8.47 -3.05
CA SER A 199 25.62 7.37 -2.26
C SER A 199 26.49 7.86 -1.10
N TRP A 200 27.32 8.89 -1.34
CA TRP A 200 28.11 9.50 -0.27
C TRP A 200 27.23 10.21 0.76
N ARG A 201 26.18 10.93 0.34
CA ARG A 201 25.22 11.58 1.25
C ARG A 201 24.46 10.57 2.11
N ILE A 202 24.10 9.43 1.54
CA ILE A 202 23.47 8.30 2.27
C ILE A 202 24.44 7.75 3.31
N ALA A 203 25.67 7.44 2.91
CA ALA A 203 26.71 6.91 3.80
C ALA A 203 27.04 7.89 4.93
N ALA A 204 27.21 9.18 4.63
CA ALA A 204 27.47 10.24 5.61
C ALA A 204 26.36 10.37 6.67
N ARG A 205 25.12 9.91 6.35
CA ARG A 205 23.98 9.85 7.28
C ARG A 205 23.77 8.45 7.87
N GLY A 206 24.74 7.54 7.71
CA GLY A 206 24.69 6.17 8.22
C GLY A 206 23.53 5.35 7.63
N GLY A 207 23.07 5.64 6.40
CA GLY A 207 21.96 4.95 5.75
C GLY A 207 20.61 5.05 6.48
N ARG A 208 20.46 6.00 7.43
CA ARG A 208 19.27 6.09 8.27
C ARG A 208 18.01 6.33 7.44
N THR A 209 17.03 5.46 7.65
CA THR A 209 15.70 5.55 7.05
C THR A 209 14.63 5.77 8.10
N ALA A 210 13.63 6.61 7.80
CA ALA A 210 12.49 6.88 8.67
C ALA A 210 11.19 6.55 7.95
N LEU A 211 10.35 5.73 8.57
CA LEU A 211 8.94 5.61 8.21
C LEU A 211 8.12 6.43 9.21
N ILE A 212 7.26 7.32 8.71
CA ILE A 212 6.31 8.06 9.55
C ILE A 212 4.90 7.63 9.15
N ALA A 213 4.26 6.84 10.01
CA ALA A 213 2.98 6.19 9.70
C ALA A 213 2.12 5.99 10.95
N ALA A 214 0.91 5.46 10.77
CA ALA A 214 0.13 4.90 11.86
C ALA A 214 0.83 3.63 12.38
N THR A 215 1.38 3.69 13.59
CA THR A 215 2.22 2.62 14.16
C THR A 215 1.51 1.78 15.23
N GLY A 216 0.25 2.11 15.54
CA GLY A 216 -0.47 1.53 16.68
C GLY A 216 -1.15 0.20 16.42
N ASP A 217 -1.12 -0.33 15.19
CA ASP A 217 -1.82 -1.56 14.82
C ASP A 217 -1.14 -2.24 13.62
N HIS A 218 -1.63 -3.43 13.23
CA HIS A 218 -1.11 -4.24 12.12
C HIS A 218 -1.47 -3.66 10.74
N PHE A 219 -1.21 -2.38 10.48
CA PHE A 219 -1.38 -1.81 9.14
C PHE A 219 -0.29 -2.28 8.18
N ALA A 220 -0.61 -2.38 6.89
CA ALA A 220 0.30 -2.91 5.88
C ALA A 220 1.67 -2.21 5.84
N SER A 221 1.69 -0.88 5.93
CA SER A 221 2.92 -0.08 5.91
C SER A 221 3.85 -0.40 7.08
N ILE A 222 3.33 -0.41 8.32
CA ILE A 222 4.15 -0.67 9.51
C ILE A 222 4.53 -2.16 9.64
N ALA A 223 3.62 -3.08 9.29
CA ALA A 223 3.90 -4.52 9.32
C ALA A 223 5.01 -4.89 8.32
N SER A 224 4.92 -4.38 7.08
CA SER A 224 5.97 -4.57 6.07
C SER A 224 7.30 -3.93 6.49
N TRP A 225 7.27 -2.72 7.04
CA TRP A 225 8.45 -2.02 7.54
C TRP A 225 9.15 -2.79 8.66
N GLN A 226 8.41 -3.23 9.67
CA GLN A 226 8.99 -3.98 10.80
C GLN A 226 9.56 -5.33 10.34
N ARG A 227 8.88 -6.03 9.40
CA ARG A 227 9.42 -7.24 8.78
C ARG A 227 10.77 -6.98 8.12
N LEU A 228 10.87 -5.94 7.28
CA LEU A 228 12.11 -5.58 6.59
C LEU A 228 13.23 -5.23 7.56
N THR A 229 12.94 -4.46 8.59
CA THR A 229 13.94 -3.99 9.56
C THR A 229 14.43 -5.12 10.48
N ARG A 230 13.56 -6.05 10.86
CA ARG A 230 13.94 -7.25 11.64
C ARG A 230 14.86 -8.18 10.83
N ASN A 231 14.60 -8.33 9.53
CA ASN A 231 15.41 -9.16 8.64
C ASN A 231 16.72 -8.49 8.18
N SER A 232 16.88 -7.20 8.46
CA SER A 232 18.02 -6.39 8.04
C SER A 232 18.59 -5.58 9.20
N PRO A 233 19.23 -6.24 10.21
CA PRO A 233 19.71 -5.57 11.41
C PRO A 233 20.80 -4.52 11.15
N TRP A 234 21.43 -4.55 9.97
CA TRP A 234 22.38 -3.51 9.51
C TRP A 234 21.67 -2.25 8.98
N MET A 235 20.36 -2.32 8.72
CA MET A 235 19.59 -1.17 8.27
C MET A 235 19.29 -0.25 9.45
N ALA A 236 19.87 0.94 9.44
CA ALA A 236 19.54 1.98 10.42
C ALA A 236 18.13 2.54 10.09
N ALA A 237 17.08 1.80 10.46
CA ALA A 237 15.70 2.13 10.16
C ALA A 237 14.89 2.37 11.44
N ARG A 238 14.04 3.40 11.44
CA ARG A 238 13.19 3.76 12.57
C ARG A 238 11.79 4.16 12.09
N SER A 239 10.77 3.74 12.83
CA SER A 239 9.40 4.22 12.65
C SER A 239 9.07 5.33 13.66
N PHE A 240 8.25 6.29 13.21
CA PHE A 240 7.72 7.39 13.98
C PHE A 240 6.21 7.41 13.83
N SER A 241 5.49 7.81 14.87
CA SER A 241 4.04 7.81 14.86
C SER A 241 3.46 9.12 14.33
N ILE A 242 2.52 9.05 13.39
CA ILE A 242 1.72 10.22 12.98
C ILE A 242 0.79 10.72 14.10
N MET A 243 0.64 9.93 15.17
CA MET A 243 -0.16 10.29 16.33
C MET A 243 0.59 11.26 17.27
N ASP A 244 1.90 11.43 17.08
CA ASP A 244 2.70 12.35 17.88
C ASP A 244 2.42 13.81 17.46
N PRO A 245 2.45 14.76 18.40
CA PRO A 245 2.39 16.18 18.06
C PRO A 245 3.49 16.59 17.07
N LEU A 246 3.15 17.40 16.06
CA LEU A 246 4.10 17.80 15.02
C LEU A 246 5.42 18.38 15.57
N PRO A 247 5.43 19.24 16.61
CA PRO A 247 6.69 19.72 17.18
C PRO A 247 7.56 18.60 17.77
N GLN A 248 6.96 17.58 18.40
CA GLN A 248 7.67 16.42 18.94
C GLN A 248 8.26 15.58 17.80
N LEU A 249 7.47 15.31 16.75
CA LEU A 249 7.93 14.60 15.57
C LEU A 249 9.10 15.31 14.90
N VAL A 250 9.03 16.65 14.75
CA VAL A 250 10.12 17.48 14.22
C VAL A 250 11.39 17.34 15.07
N ALA A 251 11.27 17.41 16.39
CA ALA A 251 12.40 17.23 17.30
C ALA A 251 13.03 15.83 17.17
N GLN A 252 12.22 14.78 17.09
CA GLN A 252 12.66 13.41 16.88
C GLN A 252 13.39 13.23 15.55
N LEU A 253 12.86 13.79 14.45
CA LEU A 253 13.49 13.74 13.13
C LEU A 253 14.81 14.52 13.08
N ASN A 254 14.87 15.70 13.72
CA ASN A 254 16.10 16.49 13.84
C ASN A 254 17.20 15.71 14.60
N ALA A 255 16.84 14.98 15.65
CA ALA A 255 17.77 14.13 16.39
C ALA A 255 18.22 12.91 15.57
N TYR A 256 17.29 12.28 14.84
CA TYR A 256 17.57 11.07 14.06
C TYR A 256 18.32 11.34 12.76
N ARG A 257 18.04 12.46 12.08
CA ARG A 257 18.68 12.90 10.83
C ARG A 257 18.62 11.84 9.71
N PRO A 258 17.43 11.44 9.25
CA PRO A 258 17.28 10.39 8.24
C PRO A 258 17.83 10.82 6.88
N ALA A 259 18.38 9.85 6.13
CA ALA A 259 18.73 10.00 4.72
C ALA A 259 17.53 9.80 3.81
N PHE A 260 16.59 8.92 4.21
CA PHE A 260 15.32 8.68 3.52
C PHE A 260 14.16 8.83 4.50
N VAL A 261 13.06 9.39 4.01
CA VAL A 261 11.81 9.52 4.76
C VAL A 261 10.66 9.00 3.91
N ALA A 262 9.95 8.01 4.43
CA ALA A 262 8.71 7.51 3.85
C ALA A 262 7.52 7.98 4.69
N SER A 263 6.50 8.55 4.05
CA SER A 263 5.29 8.99 4.73
C SER A 263 4.15 9.30 3.76
N TYR A 264 3.04 9.78 4.31
CA TYR A 264 1.89 10.25 3.57
C TYR A 264 2.12 11.66 2.97
N PRO A 265 1.56 11.96 1.79
CA PRO A 265 1.65 13.29 1.16
C PRO A 265 1.31 14.45 2.10
N THR A 266 0.22 14.32 2.85
CA THR A 266 -0.23 15.37 3.79
C THR A 266 0.81 15.66 4.85
N LEU A 267 1.44 14.63 5.44
CA LEU A 267 2.49 14.84 6.43
C LEU A 267 3.78 15.37 5.80
N LEU A 268 4.19 14.87 4.64
CA LEU A 268 5.37 15.40 3.93
C LEU A 268 5.21 16.89 3.61
N ALA A 269 4.00 17.34 3.24
CA ALA A 269 3.69 18.75 3.05
C ALA A 269 3.83 19.56 4.36
N LEU A 270 3.34 19.02 5.50
CA LEU A 270 3.53 19.66 6.80
C LEU A 270 5.01 19.77 7.18
N LEU A 271 5.78 18.71 6.95
CA LEU A 271 7.23 18.71 7.19
C LEU A 271 7.97 19.69 6.28
N ALA A 272 7.49 19.86 5.03
CA ALA A 272 8.02 20.87 4.10
C ALA A 272 7.80 22.29 4.64
N ASP A 273 6.65 22.58 5.23
CA ASP A 273 6.38 23.87 5.88
C ASP A 273 7.25 24.07 7.13
N GLU A 274 7.46 23.04 7.95
CA GLU A 274 8.36 23.09 9.11
C GLU A 274 9.83 23.37 8.70
N ARG A 275 10.23 22.80 7.54
CA ARG A 275 11.57 23.06 6.97
C ARG A 275 11.69 24.49 6.45
N LYS A 276 10.69 25.00 5.72
CA LYS A 276 10.66 26.40 5.25
C LYS A 276 10.70 27.38 6.42
N ALA A 277 10.06 27.03 7.54
CA ALA A 277 10.07 27.82 8.76
C ALA A 277 11.37 27.67 9.59
N GLY A 278 12.34 26.86 9.16
CA GLY A 278 13.61 26.64 9.85
C GLY A 278 13.55 25.77 11.10
N ARG A 279 12.39 25.16 11.40
CA ARG A 279 12.23 24.28 12.57
C ARG A 279 12.66 22.85 12.29
N LEU A 280 12.52 22.37 11.06
CA LEU A 280 12.99 21.05 10.64
C LEU A 280 14.35 21.18 9.93
N ALA A 281 15.39 20.57 10.50
CA ALA A 281 16.78 20.67 10.03
C ALA A 281 17.33 19.35 9.47
N ILE A 282 16.46 18.51 8.88
CA ILE A 282 16.88 17.30 8.16
C ILE A 282 17.20 17.62 6.71
N ASP A 283 18.07 16.81 6.08
CA ASP A 283 18.47 16.97 4.69
C ASP A 283 18.45 15.59 4.01
N PRO A 284 17.26 15.04 3.72
CA PRO A 284 17.11 13.72 3.13
C PRO A 284 17.67 13.69 1.69
N VAL A 285 18.00 12.50 1.22
CA VAL A 285 18.43 12.24 -0.17
C VAL A 285 17.25 11.94 -1.05
N GLY A 286 16.19 11.38 -0.47
CA GLY A 286 14.94 11.09 -1.14
C GLY A 286 13.78 10.97 -0.17
N LEU A 287 12.60 11.24 -0.66
CA LEU A 287 11.34 11.08 0.06
C LEU A 287 10.48 10.04 -0.65
N TRP A 288 9.75 9.26 0.11
CA TRP A 288 8.76 8.30 -0.39
C TRP A 288 7.37 8.71 0.07
N SER A 289 6.45 8.84 -0.86
CA SER A 289 5.07 9.26 -0.66
C SER A 289 4.12 8.15 -1.07
N GLY A 290 3.25 7.71 -0.18
CA GLY A 290 2.24 6.69 -0.46
C GLY A 290 1.04 6.76 0.47
N GLY A 291 0.01 5.95 0.21
CA GLY A 291 -1.19 5.82 1.05
C GLY A 291 -2.23 6.92 0.89
N GLU A 292 -1.90 8.02 0.24
CA GLU A 292 -2.80 9.13 -0.09
C GLU A 292 -2.49 9.64 -1.51
N CYS A 293 -3.39 10.39 -2.12
CA CYS A 293 -3.13 11.02 -3.41
C CYS A 293 -2.13 12.19 -3.25
N LEU A 294 -1.10 12.23 -4.09
CA LEU A 294 -0.11 13.31 -4.15
C LEU A 294 -0.40 14.25 -5.32
N PRO A 295 -1.03 15.42 -5.11
CA PRO A 295 -1.23 16.42 -6.16
C PRO A 295 0.10 16.99 -6.66
N ALA A 296 0.19 17.33 -7.94
CA ALA A 296 1.41 17.86 -8.56
C ALA A 296 1.94 19.14 -7.86
N SER A 297 1.05 20.03 -7.45
CA SER A 297 1.43 21.25 -6.71
C SER A 297 1.99 20.95 -5.32
N VAL A 298 1.49 19.93 -4.65
CA VAL A 298 1.98 19.48 -3.34
C VAL A 298 3.36 18.83 -3.51
N ARG A 299 3.51 17.94 -4.51
CA ARG A 299 4.79 17.34 -4.87
C ARG A 299 5.87 18.41 -5.10
N ALA A 300 5.59 19.37 -5.98
CA ALA A 300 6.52 20.46 -6.27
C ALA A 300 6.91 21.27 -5.02
N GLY A 301 5.94 21.52 -4.12
CA GLY A 301 6.20 22.22 -2.86
C GLY A 301 7.10 21.45 -1.90
N ILE A 302 6.96 20.12 -1.85
CA ILE A 302 7.79 19.22 -1.05
C ILE A 302 9.21 19.15 -1.64
N GLU A 303 9.34 18.91 -2.95
CA GLU A 303 10.62 18.83 -3.66
C GLU A 303 11.42 20.14 -3.53
N ALA A 304 10.75 21.28 -3.67
CA ALA A 304 11.39 22.58 -3.47
C ALA A 304 11.88 22.80 -2.04
N ALA A 305 11.14 22.32 -1.03
CA ALA A 305 11.51 22.46 0.38
C ALA A 305 12.70 21.59 0.77
N PHE A 306 12.78 20.35 0.27
CA PHE A 306 13.81 19.37 0.65
C PHE A 306 14.96 19.27 -0.35
N ALA A 307 14.83 19.83 -1.54
CA ALA A 307 15.81 19.76 -2.63
C ALA A 307 16.21 18.29 -2.94
N CYS A 308 15.24 17.38 -2.92
CA CYS A 308 15.41 15.97 -3.24
C CYS A 308 14.16 15.41 -3.94
N PRO A 309 14.29 14.29 -4.70
CA PRO A 309 13.17 13.70 -5.40
C PRO A 309 12.14 13.12 -4.43
N VAL A 310 10.86 13.14 -4.86
CA VAL A 310 9.75 12.48 -4.20
C VAL A 310 9.30 11.29 -5.06
N VAL A 311 9.53 10.08 -4.58
CA VAL A 311 8.95 8.87 -5.16
C VAL A 311 7.48 8.80 -4.74
N ASN A 312 6.58 8.72 -5.71
CA ASN A 312 5.14 8.56 -5.47
C ASN A 312 4.73 7.12 -5.74
N ASP A 313 4.07 6.50 -4.78
CA ASP A 313 3.66 5.10 -4.82
C ASP A 313 2.15 4.96 -4.60
N TYR A 314 1.52 4.10 -5.38
CA TYR A 314 0.13 3.72 -5.22
C TYR A 314 0.06 2.24 -4.84
N GLY A 315 -0.33 2.02 -3.60
CA GLY A 315 -0.55 0.71 -3.02
C GLY A 315 -1.72 0.72 -2.06
N THR A 316 -2.25 -0.46 -1.81
CA THR A 316 -3.34 -0.70 -0.87
C THR A 316 -3.01 -1.88 0.04
N SER A 317 -3.82 -2.13 1.05
CA SER A 317 -3.65 -3.32 1.89
C SER A 317 -3.81 -4.63 1.11
N GLU A 318 -4.57 -4.62 0.04
CA GLU A 318 -4.80 -5.73 -0.89
C GLU A 318 -3.57 -6.04 -1.75
N CYS A 319 -2.84 -4.98 -2.12
CA CYS A 319 -1.63 -5.08 -2.95
C CYS A 319 -0.76 -3.84 -2.72
N MET A 320 0.38 -4.00 -2.08
CA MET A 320 1.22 -2.87 -1.69
C MET A 320 1.91 -2.17 -2.86
N SER A 321 2.14 -2.85 -3.98
CA SER A 321 2.90 -2.34 -5.12
C SER A 321 2.05 -2.35 -6.39
N ILE A 322 1.00 -1.52 -6.45
CA ILE A 322 0.12 -1.44 -7.62
C ILE A 322 0.76 -0.60 -8.73
N ALA A 323 1.19 0.63 -8.43
CA ALA A 323 1.76 1.54 -9.42
C ALA A 323 2.71 2.55 -8.79
N PHE A 324 3.57 3.16 -9.60
CA PHE A 324 4.57 4.14 -9.16
C PHE A 324 4.60 5.37 -10.08
N GLY A 325 4.95 6.51 -9.51
CA GLY A 325 4.94 7.80 -10.19
C GLY A 325 6.13 8.01 -11.13
N CYS A 326 5.90 8.76 -12.20
CA CYS A 326 6.93 9.35 -13.05
C CYS A 326 6.89 10.88 -12.99
N ASP A 327 7.85 11.52 -13.67
CA ASP A 327 7.98 12.99 -13.68
C ASP A 327 6.87 13.69 -14.49
N GLU A 328 6.19 12.94 -15.39
CA GLU A 328 5.02 13.41 -16.13
C GLU A 328 3.72 13.42 -15.29
N GLY A 329 3.81 13.06 -13.99
CA GLY A 329 2.67 13.06 -13.08
C GLY A 329 1.69 11.90 -13.25
N TRP A 330 2.09 10.86 -13.97
CA TRP A 330 1.36 9.60 -14.09
C TRP A 330 1.90 8.55 -13.13
N LEU A 331 1.07 7.56 -12.81
CA LEU A 331 1.43 6.37 -12.05
C LEU A 331 1.46 5.18 -13.01
N HIS A 332 2.62 4.54 -13.18
CA HIS A 332 2.80 3.36 -14.01
C HIS A 332 2.42 2.10 -13.24
N VAL A 333 1.41 1.39 -13.73
CA VAL A 333 0.94 0.12 -13.12
C VAL A 333 1.99 -0.96 -13.33
N ASN A 334 2.30 -1.72 -12.30
CA ASN A 334 3.17 -2.89 -12.36
C ASN A 334 2.48 -4.05 -13.12
N ALA A 335 2.14 -3.81 -14.39
CA ALA A 335 1.24 -4.65 -15.18
C ALA A 335 1.78 -6.06 -15.47
N ASP A 336 3.04 -6.29 -15.23
CA ASP A 336 3.66 -7.62 -15.20
C ASP A 336 3.24 -8.45 -13.96
N TRP A 337 2.85 -7.81 -12.84
CA TRP A 337 2.45 -8.44 -11.58
C TRP A 337 1.10 -8.01 -11.04
N VAL A 338 0.44 -7.05 -11.68
CA VAL A 338 -0.86 -6.52 -11.27
C VAL A 338 -1.75 -6.34 -12.50
N LEU A 339 -2.93 -6.94 -12.50
CA LEU A 339 -3.98 -6.54 -13.42
C LEU A 339 -4.86 -5.50 -12.73
N LEU A 340 -5.02 -4.36 -13.38
CA LEU A 340 -5.88 -3.28 -12.92
C LEU A 340 -6.86 -2.93 -14.04
N GLU A 341 -8.14 -3.22 -13.81
CA GLU A 341 -9.21 -3.02 -14.79
C GLU A 341 -10.06 -1.81 -14.36
N PRO A 342 -9.90 -0.62 -14.98
CA PRO A 342 -10.82 0.51 -14.77
C PRO A 342 -12.19 0.17 -15.35
N VAL A 343 -13.26 0.30 -14.54
CA VAL A 343 -14.61 -0.11 -14.94
C VAL A 343 -15.68 0.93 -14.59
N ASP A 344 -16.80 0.89 -15.32
CA ASP A 344 -18.01 1.67 -15.08
C ASP A 344 -18.93 1.04 -14.00
N ASP A 345 -20.15 1.57 -13.84
CA ASP A 345 -21.14 1.08 -12.88
C ASP A 345 -21.64 -0.35 -13.16
N ASP A 346 -21.54 -0.81 -14.40
CA ASP A 346 -21.92 -2.17 -14.84
C ASP A 346 -20.70 -3.13 -14.86
N PHE A 347 -19.55 -2.71 -14.33
CA PHE A 347 -18.27 -3.42 -14.37
C PHE A 347 -17.75 -3.70 -15.80
N ARG A 348 -18.13 -2.86 -16.77
CA ARG A 348 -17.56 -2.88 -18.13
C ARG A 348 -16.32 -2.01 -18.19
N PRO A 349 -15.35 -2.31 -19.07
CA PRO A 349 -14.14 -1.50 -19.21
C PRO A 349 -14.45 -0.02 -19.49
N THR A 350 -13.86 0.88 -18.72
CA THR A 350 -13.92 2.33 -18.97
C THR A 350 -12.92 2.70 -20.06
N PRO A 351 -13.31 3.49 -21.08
CA PRO A 351 -12.37 3.95 -22.10
C PRO A 351 -11.20 4.74 -21.50
N PRO A 352 -9.97 4.59 -22.04
CA PRO A 352 -8.85 5.43 -21.64
C PRO A 352 -9.16 6.93 -21.80
N GLY A 353 -8.71 7.74 -20.86
CA GLY A 353 -9.00 9.18 -20.78
C GLY A 353 -10.29 9.49 -20.00
N GLU A 354 -11.17 8.53 -19.81
CA GLU A 354 -12.36 8.68 -19.01
C GLU A 354 -12.15 8.23 -17.56
N ARG A 355 -12.93 8.79 -16.66
CA ARG A 355 -12.90 8.45 -15.25
C ARG A 355 -13.68 7.16 -14.99
N SER A 356 -13.02 6.17 -14.39
CA SER A 356 -13.69 4.95 -13.97
C SER A 356 -14.56 5.19 -12.71
N ARG A 357 -15.59 4.35 -12.56
CA ARG A 357 -16.32 4.27 -11.28
C ARG A 357 -15.45 3.64 -10.20
N THR A 358 -14.82 2.52 -10.55
CA THR A 358 -13.91 1.77 -9.67
C THR A 358 -12.83 1.10 -10.51
N VAL A 359 -11.91 0.41 -9.84
CA VAL A 359 -10.96 -0.50 -10.48
C VAL A 359 -11.10 -1.90 -9.90
N LEU A 360 -10.99 -2.90 -10.77
CA LEU A 360 -10.89 -4.29 -10.35
C LEU A 360 -9.42 -4.68 -10.29
N LEU A 361 -9.00 -5.14 -9.12
CA LEU A 361 -7.62 -5.52 -8.84
C LEU A 361 -7.45 -7.04 -8.90
N THR A 362 -6.44 -7.50 -9.65
CA THR A 362 -5.90 -8.85 -9.52
C THR A 362 -4.43 -8.77 -9.11
N ASN A 363 -4.10 -9.32 -7.95
CA ASN A 363 -2.73 -9.41 -7.44
C ASN A 363 -2.12 -10.74 -7.86
N LEU A 364 -1.22 -10.73 -8.86
CA LEU A 364 -0.64 -11.93 -9.47
C LEU A 364 0.44 -12.60 -8.59
N ALA A 365 0.91 -11.92 -7.54
CA ALA A 365 1.94 -12.41 -6.66
C ALA A 365 1.41 -13.26 -5.49
N ASN A 366 0.25 -12.91 -4.94
CA ASN A 366 -0.28 -13.54 -3.73
C ASN A 366 -1.11 -14.77 -4.05
N ARG A 367 -0.57 -15.95 -3.74
CA ARG A 367 -1.25 -17.24 -3.92
C ARG A 367 -1.91 -17.75 -2.65
N VAL A 368 -1.41 -17.36 -1.47
CA VAL A 368 -1.95 -17.83 -0.20
C VAL A 368 -3.35 -17.28 0.07
N GLN A 369 -3.58 -16.05 -0.37
CA GLN A 369 -4.89 -15.39 -0.27
C GLN A 369 -5.16 -14.69 -1.62
N PRO A 370 -5.61 -15.41 -2.66
CA PRO A 370 -5.76 -14.88 -4.00
C PRO A 370 -6.76 -13.72 -4.05
N ILE A 371 -6.36 -12.63 -4.68
CA ILE A 371 -7.19 -11.47 -4.98
C ILE A 371 -7.33 -11.40 -6.49
N ILE A 372 -8.53 -11.73 -7.01
CA ILE A 372 -8.82 -11.82 -8.44
C ILE A 372 -10.10 -11.04 -8.73
N ARG A 373 -10.01 -10.02 -9.60
CA ARG A 373 -11.10 -9.08 -9.94
C ARG A 373 -11.82 -8.50 -8.73
N TYR A 374 -11.04 -8.04 -7.78
CA TYR A 374 -11.53 -7.46 -6.54
C TYR A 374 -11.89 -5.99 -6.73
N ASP A 375 -13.13 -5.62 -6.39
CA ASP A 375 -13.60 -4.24 -6.40
C ASP A 375 -12.89 -3.43 -5.31
N LEU A 376 -11.90 -2.63 -5.72
CA LEU A 376 -11.05 -1.84 -4.84
C LEU A 376 -11.75 -0.58 -4.31
N GLY A 377 -12.75 -0.09 -5.04
CA GLY A 377 -13.48 1.14 -4.69
C GLY A 377 -12.76 2.43 -5.06
N ASP A 378 -11.57 2.37 -5.65
CA ASP A 378 -10.84 3.54 -6.12
C ASP A 378 -11.22 3.88 -7.57
N SER A 379 -11.25 5.17 -7.90
CA SER A 379 -11.49 5.66 -9.24
C SER A 379 -10.18 6.12 -9.87
N VAL A 380 -9.96 5.76 -11.13
CA VAL A 380 -8.77 6.15 -11.88
C VAL A 380 -9.13 6.67 -13.26
N ILE A 381 -8.18 7.39 -13.87
CA ILE A 381 -8.20 7.72 -15.30
C ILE A 381 -7.00 7.03 -15.93
N ALA A 382 -7.23 6.12 -16.88
CA ALA A 382 -6.15 5.49 -17.65
C ALA A 382 -5.61 6.48 -18.69
N ASN A 383 -4.29 6.51 -18.88
CA ASN A 383 -3.69 7.35 -19.91
C ASN A 383 -4.08 6.80 -21.30
N PRO A 384 -4.69 7.61 -22.18
CA PRO A 384 -5.06 7.16 -23.52
C PRO A 384 -3.85 6.96 -24.46
N GLU A 385 -2.72 7.60 -24.16
CA GLU A 385 -1.50 7.56 -24.96
C GLU A 385 -0.31 6.97 -24.18
N PRO A 386 0.70 6.43 -24.83
CA PRO A 386 1.95 6.06 -24.18
C PRO A 386 2.53 7.26 -23.42
N CYS A 387 3.02 7.03 -22.20
CA CYS A 387 3.56 8.11 -21.38
C CYS A 387 4.84 8.71 -22.01
N ALA A 388 4.93 10.03 -22.02
CA ALA A 388 6.09 10.76 -22.55
C ALA A 388 7.42 10.44 -21.83
N CYS A 389 7.36 9.89 -20.61
CA CYS A 389 8.55 9.43 -19.89
C CYS A 389 9.22 8.18 -20.51
N GLY A 390 8.60 7.55 -21.52
CA GLY A 390 9.13 6.37 -22.21
C GLY A 390 8.97 5.04 -21.49
N ASN A 391 8.36 5.01 -20.31
CA ASN A 391 8.10 3.76 -19.57
C ASN A 391 7.04 2.93 -20.31
N PRO A 392 7.28 1.63 -20.61
CA PRO A 392 6.37 0.79 -21.37
C PRO A 392 5.13 0.32 -20.58
N LEU A 393 5.11 0.53 -19.26
CA LEU A 393 3.99 0.13 -18.40
C LEU A 393 2.78 1.05 -18.59
N PRO A 394 1.54 0.52 -18.53
CA PRO A 394 0.33 1.34 -18.55
C PRO A 394 0.34 2.40 -17.45
N ALA A 395 -0.17 3.59 -17.76
CA ALA A 395 -0.17 4.72 -16.84
C ALA A 395 -1.59 5.13 -16.43
N ILE A 396 -1.75 5.52 -15.16
CA ILE A 396 -3.02 5.95 -14.59
C ILE A 396 -2.85 7.21 -13.76
N LYS A 397 -3.94 7.92 -13.52
CA LYS A 397 -4.10 8.88 -12.42
C LYS A 397 -5.13 8.35 -11.45
N VAL A 398 -4.80 8.33 -10.16
CA VAL A 398 -5.74 7.95 -9.11
C VAL A 398 -6.52 9.18 -8.68
N GLU A 399 -7.83 9.10 -8.84
CA GLU A 399 -8.79 10.09 -8.35
C GLU A 399 -9.24 9.69 -6.94
N GLY A 400 -8.27 9.65 -6.01
CA GLY A 400 -8.49 9.18 -4.64
C GLY A 400 -9.38 10.10 -3.80
N ARG A 401 -9.65 9.69 -2.56
CA ARG A 401 -10.29 10.54 -1.55
C ARG A 401 -9.31 11.63 -1.15
N HIS A 402 -9.78 12.89 -1.15
CA HIS A 402 -9.04 14.01 -0.59
C HIS A 402 -9.68 14.37 0.75
N ASP A 403 -9.17 13.84 1.84
CA ASP A 403 -9.52 14.30 3.17
C ASP A 403 -8.72 15.54 3.53
N ASP A 404 -9.38 16.46 4.23
CA ASP A 404 -8.81 17.76 4.52
C ASP A 404 -7.97 17.73 5.82
N VAL A 405 -6.77 18.31 5.80
CA VAL A 405 -6.05 18.64 7.03
C VAL A 405 -6.84 19.68 7.82
N LEU A 406 -7.17 19.38 9.08
CA LEU A 406 -7.89 20.30 9.93
C LEU A 406 -6.94 21.30 10.60
N SER A 407 -7.32 22.59 10.61
CA SER A 407 -6.61 23.63 11.37
C SER A 407 -7.43 24.02 12.58
N MET A 408 -6.97 23.61 13.77
CA MET A 408 -7.63 23.88 15.05
C MET A 408 -6.90 24.99 15.80
N THR A 409 -7.60 25.72 16.68
CA THR A 409 -7.00 26.76 17.49
C THR A 409 -6.80 26.28 18.94
N ALA A 410 -5.56 26.30 19.41
CA ALA A 410 -5.19 25.97 20.79
C ALA A 410 -5.59 27.10 21.77
N PRO A 411 -5.63 26.83 23.09
CA PRO A 411 -6.01 27.85 24.10
C PRO A 411 -5.13 29.12 24.08
N ASP A 412 -3.89 28.99 23.64
CA ASP A 412 -2.93 30.10 23.49
C ASP A 412 -3.03 30.84 22.15
N GLY A 413 -4.03 30.51 21.32
CA GLY A 413 -4.27 31.11 20.02
C GLY A 413 -3.45 30.54 18.87
N ARG A 414 -2.52 29.61 19.12
CA ARG A 414 -1.74 28.95 18.06
C ARG A 414 -2.63 28.04 17.21
N SER A 415 -2.34 28.00 15.92
CA SER A 415 -2.96 27.04 14.99
C SER A 415 -2.24 25.70 15.08
N VAL A 416 -2.99 24.63 15.30
CA VAL A 416 -2.51 23.24 15.31
C VAL A 416 -3.16 22.49 14.16
N ARG A 417 -2.33 21.86 13.32
CA ARG A 417 -2.80 21.08 12.18
C ARG A 417 -2.95 19.62 12.56
N LEU A 418 -4.14 19.06 12.33
CA LEU A 418 -4.45 17.65 12.56
C LEU A 418 -4.51 16.92 11.22
N LEU A 419 -3.79 15.81 11.15
CA LEU A 419 -3.77 14.94 9.97
C LEU A 419 -5.09 14.16 9.87
N PRO A 420 -5.68 14.03 8.67
CA PRO A 420 -6.89 13.25 8.49
C PRO A 420 -6.69 11.80 8.90
N LEU A 421 -5.61 11.17 8.46
CA LEU A 421 -5.34 9.78 8.80
C LEU A 421 -5.14 9.54 10.30
N ALA A 422 -4.55 10.48 11.04
CA ALA A 422 -4.45 10.36 12.49
C ALA A 422 -5.83 10.42 13.17
N LEU A 423 -6.71 11.29 12.68
CA LEU A 423 -8.08 11.39 13.18
C LEU A 423 -8.90 10.13 12.86
N THR A 424 -8.81 9.61 11.63
CA THR A 424 -9.51 8.39 11.24
C THR A 424 -9.01 7.19 12.03
N THR A 425 -7.69 7.05 12.22
CA THR A 425 -7.11 5.99 13.07
C THR A 425 -7.66 6.03 14.50
N VAL A 426 -7.80 7.22 15.11
CA VAL A 426 -8.38 7.35 16.47
C VAL A 426 -9.81 6.83 16.52
N VAL A 427 -10.61 7.13 15.50
CA VAL A 427 -12.02 6.69 15.45
C VAL A 427 -12.11 5.19 15.19
N GLU A 428 -11.34 4.67 14.24
CA GLU A 428 -11.31 3.26 13.88
C GLU A 428 -10.85 2.36 15.04
N ASP A 429 -9.81 2.78 15.78
CA ASP A 429 -9.33 2.07 16.98
C ASP A 429 -10.39 2.04 18.09
N ALA A 430 -11.20 3.09 18.21
CA ALA A 430 -12.21 3.21 19.26
C ALA A 430 -13.55 2.54 18.91
N ALA A 431 -13.90 2.49 17.64
CA ALA A 431 -15.13 1.89 17.12
C ALA A 431 -14.83 1.12 15.81
N PRO A 432 -14.20 -0.06 15.89
CA PRO A 432 -13.85 -0.85 14.72
C PRO A 432 -15.08 -1.18 13.87
N GLY A 433 -14.96 -0.94 12.56
CA GLY A 433 -16.03 -1.22 11.60
C GLY A 433 -17.18 -0.17 11.53
N ALA A 434 -17.15 0.85 12.36
CA ALA A 434 -18.13 1.94 12.26
C ALA A 434 -17.86 2.82 11.04
N ARG A 435 -18.90 3.12 10.25
CA ARG A 435 -18.80 4.17 9.22
C ARG A 435 -18.95 5.52 9.90
N PHE A 436 -18.03 6.43 9.62
CA PHE A 436 -18.01 7.74 10.29
C PHE A 436 -17.59 8.88 9.36
N GLN A 437 -17.80 10.10 9.85
CA GLN A 437 -17.31 11.31 9.20
C GLN A 437 -17.03 12.38 10.28
N ILE A 438 -15.82 12.93 10.27
CA ILE A 438 -15.41 14.03 11.14
C ILE A 438 -15.56 15.34 10.37
N VAL A 439 -16.32 16.27 10.89
CA VAL A 439 -16.60 17.56 10.25
C VAL A 439 -16.15 18.68 11.15
N GLN A 440 -15.17 19.46 10.73
CA GLN A 440 -14.81 20.69 11.42
C GLN A 440 -15.86 21.77 11.18
N LYS A 441 -16.47 22.27 12.25
CA LYS A 441 -17.50 23.36 12.20
C LYS A 441 -16.96 24.72 12.57
N ALA A 442 -15.90 24.73 13.39
CA ALA A 442 -15.21 25.94 13.83
C ALA A 442 -13.76 25.58 14.19
N PRO A 443 -12.88 26.57 14.39
CA PRO A 443 -11.50 26.32 14.80
C PRO A 443 -11.35 25.57 16.15
N ASP A 444 -12.42 25.48 16.94
CA ASP A 444 -12.47 24.80 18.24
C ASP A 444 -13.58 23.74 18.33
N ARG A 445 -14.19 23.35 17.20
CA ARG A 445 -15.35 22.44 17.20
C ARG A 445 -15.30 21.40 16.10
N LEU A 446 -15.44 20.16 16.50
CA LEU A 446 -15.60 18.99 15.63
C LEU A 446 -16.99 18.37 15.83
N LEU A 447 -17.61 17.93 14.76
CA LEU A 447 -18.77 17.05 14.78
C LEU A 447 -18.37 15.68 14.26
N LEU A 448 -18.77 14.64 14.96
CA LEU A 448 -18.66 13.26 14.53
C LEU A 448 -20.02 12.77 14.04
N ARG A 449 -20.08 12.30 12.81
CA ARG A 449 -21.19 11.56 12.25
C ARG A 449 -20.86 10.08 12.33
N LEU A 450 -21.73 9.30 12.94
CA LEU A 450 -21.61 7.84 13.02
C LEU A 450 -22.81 7.21 12.34
N ASP A 451 -22.57 6.17 11.56
CA ASP A 451 -23.62 5.28 11.06
C ASP A 451 -23.98 4.28 12.17
N GLY A 452 -25.21 3.80 12.17
CA GLY A 452 -25.70 2.81 13.11
C GLY A 452 -27.21 2.69 13.04
N GLN A 453 -27.73 1.50 12.75
CA GLN A 453 -29.17 1.24 12.70
C GLN A 453 -29.76 1.13 14.12
N ASP A 454 -28.97 0.61 15.08
CA ASP A 454 -29.37 0.55 16.50
C ASP A 454 -28.88 1.81 17.24
N PRO A 455 -29.78 2.60 17.84
CA PRO A 455 -29.40 3.77 18.64
C PRO A 455 -28.49 3.43 19.84
N ALA A 456 -28.61 2.25 20.44
CA ALA A 456 -27.80 1.84 21.60
C ALA A 456 -26.33 1.56 21.16
N ASP A 457 -26.14 0.84 20.06
CA ASP A 457 -24.82 0.56 19.49
C ASP A 457 -24.13 1.85 19.05
N ARG A 458 -24.89 2.74 18.38
CA ARG A 458 -24.39 4.06 17.98
C ARG A 458 -23.96 4.91 19.18
N GLN A 459 -24.72 4.85 20.29
CA GLN A 459 -24.38 5.60 21.51
C GLN A 459 -23.15 5.02 22.21
N ALA A 460 -23.01 3.69 22.25
CA ALA A 460 -21.82 3.03 22.79
C ALA A 460 -20.56 3.38 21.98
N ALA A 461 -20.63 3.30 20.65
CA ALA A 461 -19.56 3.70 19.75
C ALA A 461 -19.19 5.18 19.95
N TRP A 462 -20.19 6.07 20.07
CA TRP A 462 -19.96 7.48 20.34
C TRP A 462 -19.15 7.71 21.62
N HIS A 463 -19.51 7.10 22.74
CA HIS A 463 -18.78 7.29 23.99
C HIS A 463 -17.33 6.80 23.93
N ALA A 464 -17.09 5.68 23.23
CA ALA A 464 -15.73 5.19 23.02
C ALA A 464 -14.89 6.18 22.19
N VAL A 465 -15.44 6.64 21.07
CA VAL A 465 -14.78 7.58 20.14
C VAL A 465 -14.59 8.96 20.78
N GLU A 466 -15.58 9.50 21.48
CA GLU A 466 -15.47 10.79 22.19
C GLU A 466 -14.29 10.78 23.16
N LYS A 467 -14.17 9.73 23.98
CA LYS A 467 -13.08 9.55 24.94
C LYS A 467 -11.71 9.44 24.23
N ALA A 468 -11.65 8.72 23.11
CA ALA A 468 -10.43 8.54 22.34
C ALA A 468 -10.00 9.85 21.65
N LEU A 469 -10.92 10.54 20.98
CA LEU A 469 -10.66 11.83 20.35
C LEU A 469 -10.25 12.89 21.39
N HIS A 470 -10.90 12.94 22.56
CA HIS A 470 -10.50 13.87 23.60
C HIS A 470 -9.06 13.62 24.07
N ARG A 471 -8.68 12.37 24.33
CA ARG A 471 -7.27 12.02 24.69
C ARG A 471 -6.30 12.42 23.59
N TYR A 472 -6.63 12.18 22.34
CA TYR A 472 -5.79 12.56 21.21
C TYR A 472 -5.64 14.10 21.14
N LEU A 473 -6.74 14.85 21.22
CA LEU A 473 -6.75 16.31 21.16
C LEU A 473 -5.91 16.93 22.30
N VAL A 474 -6.02 16.41 23.52
CA VAL A 474 -5.19 16.85 24.66
C VAL A 474 -3.71 16.63 24.36
N ARG A 475 -3.31 15.48 23.80
CA ARG A 475 -1.93 15.23 23.37
C ARG A 475 -1.46 16.20 22.29
N GLN A 476 -2.35 16.65 21.43
CA GLN A 476 -2.09 17.66 20.41
C GLN A 476 -2.13 19.11 20.94
N SER A 477 -2.19 19.31 22.26
CA SER A 477 -2.31 20.63 22.91
C SER A 477 -3.63 21.36 22.58
N LEU A 478 -4.70 20.62 22.38
CA LEU A 478 -6.03 21.10 22.01
C LEU A 478 -7.12 20.70 23.03
N PRO A 479 -6.94 20.94 24.36
CA PRO A 479 -7.93 20.56 25.38
C PRO A 479 -9.24 21.35 25.27
N ASN A 480 -9.24 22.49 24.56
CA ASN A 480 -10.37 23.36 24.35
C ASN A 480 -11.29 22.92 23.20
N VAL A 481 -10.85 21.98 22.37
CA VAL A 481 -11.65 21.53 21.22
C VAL A 481 -12.81 20.67 21.69
N ARG A 482 -14.00 21.07 21.31
CA ARG A 482 -15.25 20.37 21.63
C ARG A 482 -15.58 19.39 20.51
N VAL A 483 -15.85 18.15 20.89
CA VAL A 483 -16.35 17.12 19.98
C VAL A 483 -17.80 16.83 20.34
N ALA A 484 -18.68 16.77 19.34
CA ALA A 484 -20.09 16.46 19.55
C ALA A 484 -20.58 15.46 18.48
N LEU A 485 -21.54 14.61 18.87
CA LEU A 485 -22.21 13.71 17.94
C LEU A 485 -23.17 14.53 17.06
N ASP A 486 -23.03 14.39 15.73
CA ASP A 486 -24.03 14.90 14.77
C ASP A 486 -25.21 13.91 14.73
N PRO A 487 -26.46 14.36 14.90
CA PRO A 487 -27.64 13.50 14.75
C PRO A 487 -27.72 12.88 13.34
N GLN A 488 -27.09 13.50 12.36
CA GLN A 488 -27.06 13.03 10.99
C GLN A 488 -25.94 11.99 10.80
N GLY A 489 -26.20 10.95 10.00
CA GLY A 489 -25.19 9.98 9.61
C GLY A 489 -24.15 10.55 8.61
N PRO A 490 -23.09 9.77 8.31
CA PRO A 490 -22.11 10.09 7.28
C PRO A 490 -22.78 10.35 5.93
N ARG A 491 -22.25 11.28 5.14
CA ARG A 491 -22.82 11.70 3.85
C ARG A 491 -21.78 11.62 2.77
N ALA A 492 -22.15 11.01 1.64
CA ALA A 492 -21.34 11.09 0.42
C ALA A 492 -21.40 12.50 -0.17
N ASP A 493 -20.31 12.89 -0.83
CA ASP A 493 -20.27 14.12 -1.62
C ASP A 493 -21.26 14.00 -2.79
N PRO A 494 -22.21 14.93 -2.94
CA PRO A 494 -23.29 14.82 -3.94
C PRO A 494 -22.78 14.92 -5.40
N ARG A 495 -21.56 15.42 -5.62
CA ARG A 495 -20.97 15.53 -6.97
C ARG A 495 -20.15 14.31 -7.35
N SER A 496 -19.42 13.73 -6.40
CA SER A 496 -18.49 12.62 -6.65
C SER A 496 -19.03 11.26 -6.21
N GLY A 497 -20.13 11.21 -5.43
CA GLY A 497 -20.64 10.00 -4.79
C GLY A 497 -19.71 9.40 -3.72
N LYS A 498 -18.55 10.01 -3.49
CA LYS A 498 -17.55 9.53 -2.53
C LYS A 498 -17.77 10.14 -1.14
N MET A 499 -17.54 9.33 -0.12
CA MET A 499 -17.55 9.79 1.26
C MET A 499 -16.14 10.25 1.65
N ARG A 500 -16.00 11.50 2.10
CA ARG A 500 -14.80 11.97 2.79
C ARG A 500 -14.97 11.74 4.28
N GLU A 501 -13.98 11.16 4.90
CA GLU A 501 -14.02 10.85 6.33
C GLU A 501 -13.69 12.07 7.20
N VAL A 502 -12.86 12.98 6.68
CA VAL A 502 -12.50 14.22 7.36
C VAL A 502 -12.79 15.41 6.46
N ILE A 503 -13.53 16.38 6.97
CA ILE A 503 -13.94 17.60 6.25
C ILE A 503 -13.51 18.83 7.05
N ALA A 504 -12.67 19.68 6.45
CA ALA A 504 -12.25 20.94 7.05
C ALA A 504 -13.34 22.01 7.00
N PHE A 505 -13.29 22.93 7.95
CA PHE A 505 -14.07 24.14 7.94
C PHE A 505 -13.62 25.06 6.80
N ARG A 506 -14.52 25.34 5.87
CA ARG A 506 -14.33 26.39 4.87
C ARG A 506 -15.08 27.62 5.34
N LYS A 507 -14.37 28.71 5.66
CA LYS A 507 -15.03 30.01 5.76
C LYS A 507 -15.74 30.25 4.43
N GLN A 508 -17.05 30.39 4.45
CA GLN A 508 -17.74 30.95 3.28
C GLN A 508 -17.16 32.35 3.04
N PRO A 509 -16.84 32.68 1.77
CA PRO A 509 -16.33 33.99 1.41
C PRO A 509 -17.30 35.10 1.77
#